data_a95d2e7cff3434a9bd91690c552bc9c8
#
_entry.id   a95d2e7cff3434a9bd91690c552bc9c8
#
_cell.length_a   1.000
_cell.length_b   1.000
_cell.length_c   1.000
_cell.angle_alpha   90.00
_cell.angle_beta   90.00
_cell.angle_gamma   90.00
#
_symmetry.space_group_name_H-M   'P 1'
#
loop_
_entity.id
_entity.type
_entity.pdbx_description
1 polymer ?
#
loop_
_entity_poly.entity_id
_entity_poly.type
_entity_poly.pdbx_seq_one_letter_code
_entity_poly.pdbx_strand_id
1 'polypeptide(L)'
;AHGRYFFMDVKAEGIFFNETATTEIYTPKPKTPTQALAMAEGYFEEWFPLAASAKKGFHFFLSQQEWRDAAFILHQATERLYHCVLLVATFYTPHVHNLGFLRTQAERIDPRLTYVWPRE
;
A
#
# COMPACT_ATOMS: atom_id res chain seq x y z
N ALA A 1 7.02 -7.14 -10.40
CA ALA A 1 5.97 -6.70 -9.53
C ALA A 1 6.48 -5.71 -8.51
N HIS A 2 7.48 -6.09 -7.74
CA HIS A 2 8.08 -5.18 -6.80
C HIS A 2 8.66 -3.96 -7.52
N GLY A 3 9.24 -4.20 -8.66
CA GLY A 3 9.78 -3.13 -9.46
C GLY A 3 8.72 -2.21 -10.03
N ARG A 4 7.50 -2.73 -10.19
CA ARG A 4 6.41 -1.91 -10.72
C ARG A 4 6.07 -0.77 -9.77
N TYR A 5 5.97 -1.07 -8.48
CA TYR A 5 5.68 -0.04 -7.50
C TYR A 5 6.83 0.96 -7.42
N PHE A 6 8.04 0.46 -7.35
CA PHE A 6 9.22 1.31 -7.30
C PHE A 6 9.27 2.23 -8.52
N PHE A 7 8.98 1.67 -9.68
CA PHE A 7 9.00 2.44 -10.91
C PHE A 7 7.99 3.57 -10.87
N MET A 8 6.79 3.29 -10.37
CA MET A 8 5.77 4.32 -10.27
C MET A 8 6.17 5.42 -9.29
N ASP A 9 6.79 5.06 -8.18
CA ASP A 9 7.24 6.04 -7.22
C ASP A 9 8.32 6.93 -7.80
N VAL A 10 9.28 6.35 -8.48
CA VAL A 10 10.35 7.10 -9.11
C VAL A 10 9.78 8.05 -10.14
N LYS A 11 8.80 7.59 -10.89
CA LYS A 11 8.17 8.44 -11.89
C LYS A 11 7.41 9.59 -11.26
N ALA A 12 6.70 9.30 -10.18
CA ALA A 12 5.95 10.34 -9.50
C ALA A 12 6.88 11.44 -9.00
N GLU A 13 8.03 11.06 -8.46
CA GLU A 13 9.01 12.02 -7.99
C GLU A 13 9.66 12.76 -9.15
N GLY A 14 9.92 12.02 -10.24
CA GLY A 14 10.52 12.64 -11.41
C GLY A 14 9.60 13.64 -12.06
N ILE A 15 8.31 13.35 -12.06
CA ILE A 15 7.33 14.24 -12.65
C ILE A 15 7.30 15.56 -11.94
N PHE A 16 7.60 15.54 -10.66
CA PHE A 16 7.66 16.75 -9.89
C PHE A 16 8.62 17.76 -10.50
N PHE A 17 9.65 17.25 -11.15
CA PHE A 17 10.65 18.11 -11.77
C PHE A 17 10.48 18.22 -13.28
N ASN A 18 9.66 17.36 -13.85
CA ASN A 18 9.49 17.27 -15.29
C ASN A 18 8.08 17.58 -15.68
N GLU A 19 7.69 17.10 -16.83
CA GLU A 19 6.36 17.30 -17.33
C GLU A 19 5.39 16.33 -16.70
N THR A 20 4.24 16.83 -16.32
CA THR A 20 3.21 16.00 -15.74
C THR A 20 2.69 14.97 -16.74
N ALA A 21 2.91 15.21 -18.01
CA ALA A 21 2.44 14.30 -19.05
C ALA A 21 2.96 12.90 -18.86
N THR A 22 4.13 12.75 -18.24
CA THR A 22 4.70 11.43 -18.06
C THR A 22 3.94 10.59 -17.06
N THR A 23 3.12 11.21 -16.23
CA THR A 23 2.33 10.49 -15.24
C THR A 23 1.41 9.49 -15.89
N GLU A 24 0.80 9.88 -17.00
CA GLU A 24 -0.19 9.04 -17.66
C GLU A 24 0.40 7.77 -18.21
N ILE A 25 1.67 7.80 -18.55
CA ILE A 25 2.35 6.65 -19.14
C ILE A 25 2.45 5.50 -18.14
N TYR A 26 2.49 5.82 -16.85
CA TYR A 26 2.81 4.85 -15.83
C TYR A 26 1.63 4.43 -14.99
N THR A 27 0.44 4.83 -15.36
CA THR A 27 -0.76 4.38 -14.68
C THR A 27 -1.42 3.35 -15.59
N PRO A 28 -1.13 2.07 -15.38
CA PRO A 28 -1.71 1.04 -16.23
C PRO A 28 -3.20 0.97 -16.01
N LYS A 29 -3.93 0.85 -17.10
CA LYS A 29 -5.38 0.74 -17.01
C LYS A 29 -5.80 -0.57 -17.66
N PRO A 30 -6.51 -1.41 -16.93
CA PRO A 30 -7.00 -2.65 -17.51
C PRO A 30 -8.06 -2.35 -18.56
N LYS A 31 -8.04 -3.13 -19.63
CA LYS A 31 -9.01 -2.96 -20.70
C LYS A 31 -10.18 -3.92 -20.57
N THR A 32 -10.03 -4.96 -19.78
CA THR A 32 -11.08 -5.97 -19.58
C THR A 32 -11.15 -6.32 -18.11
N PRO A 33 -12.31 -6.87 -17.66
CA PRO A 33 -12.42 -7.35 -16.29
C PRO A 33 -11.38 -8.42 -15.95
N THR A 34 -11.04 -9.27 -16.92
CA THR A 34 -10.02 -10.29 -16.69
C THR A 34 -8.66 -9.66 -16.43
N GLN A 35 -8.32 -8.62 -17.17
CA GLN A 35 -7.06 -7.90 -16.94
C GLN A 35 -7.08 -7.20 -15.60
N ALA A 36 -8.22 -6.64 -15.23
CA ALA A 36 -8.34 -5.98 -13.94
C ALA A 36 -8.11 -6.95 -12.79
N LEU A 37 -8.69 -8.14 -12.89
CA LEU A 37 -8.51 -9.15 -11.86
C LEU A 37 -7.05 -9.59 -11.78
N ALA A 38 -6.42 -9.80 -12.93
CA ALA A 38 -5.01 -10.21 -12.96
C ALA A 38 -4.12 -9.15 -12.31
N MET A 39 -4.40 -7.87 -12.58
CA MET A 39 -3.64 -6.78 -11.98
C MET A 39 -3.84 -6.75 -10.46
N ALA A 40 -5.08 -6.88 -10.01
CA ALA A 40 -5.37 -6.89 -8.60
C ALA A 40 -4.66 -8.05 -7.88
N GLU A 41 -4.70 -9.22 -8.49
CA GLU A 41 -4.02 -10.38 -7.93
C GLU A 41 -2.51 -10.18 -7.86
N GLY A 42 -1.95 -9.54 -8.89
CA GLY A 42 -0.52 -9.24 -8.90
C GLY A 42 -0.12 -8.33 -7.77
N TYR A 43 -0.89 -7.27 -7.55
CA TYR A 43 -0.61 -6.36 -6.44
C TYR A 43 -0.77 -7.05 -5.10
N PHE A 44 -1.78 -7.88 -4.96
CA PHE A 44 -2.00 -8.61 -3.71
C PHE A 44 -0.83 -9.55 -3.42
N GLU A 45 -0.40 -10.29 -4.43
CA GLU A 45 0.71 -11.23 -4.28
C GLU A 45 2.03 -10.54 -3.98
N GLU A 46 2.15 -9.31 -4.39
CA GLU A 46 3.36 -8.54 -4.13
C GLU A 46 3.33 -7.94 -2.72
N TRP A 47 2.20 -7.36 -2.34
CA TRP A 47 2.15 -6.52 -1.14
C TRP A 47 1.69 -7.25 0.11
N PHE A 48 0.77 -8.20 -0.01
CA PHE A 48 0.28 -8.87 1.18
C PHE A 48 1.38 -9.64 1.91
N PRO A 49 2.26 -10.38 1.22
CA PRO A 49 3.35 -11.06 1.91
C PRO A 49 4.29 -10.11 2.64
N LEU A 50 4.47 -8.89 2.11
CA LEU A 50 5.30 -7.89 2.80
C LEU A 50 4.66 -7.48 4.12
N ALA A 51 3.35 -7.29 4.12
CA ALA A 51 2.64 -6.95 5.35
C ALA A 51 2.65 -8.12 6.33
N ALA A 52 2.47 -9.34 5.84
CA ALA A 52 2.48 -10.53 6.68
C ALA A 52 3.85 -10.74 7.31
N SER A 53 4.91 -10.47 6.56
CA SER A 53 6.27 -10.59 7.06
C SER A 53 6.51 -9.57 8.18
N ALA A 54 6.06 -8.34 7.99
CA ALA A 54 6.20 -7.32 9.02
C ALA A 54 5.41 -7.68 10.27
N LYS A 55 4.25 -8.30 10.11
CA LYS A 55 3.45 -8.75 11.24
C LYS A 55 4.19 -9.80 12.05
N LYS A 56 4.88 -10.72 11.38
CA LYS A 56 5.70 -11.70 12.09
C LYS A 56 6.80 -11.03 12.90
N GLY A 57 7.42 -10.01 12.32
CA GLY A 57 8.45 -9.24 13.02
C GLY A 57 7.88 -8.55 14.25
N PHE A 58 6.67 -8.01 14.12
CA PHE A 58 6.01 -7.38 15.24
C PHE A 58 5.82 -8.36 16.41
N HIS A 59 5.31 -9.55 16.13
CA HIS A 59 5.10 -10.54 17.17
C HIS A 59 6.41 -10.97 17.80
N PHE A 60 7.46 -11.08 17.00
CA PHE A 60 8.77 -11.45 17.53
C PHE A 60 9.27 -10.37 18.50
N PHE A 61 9.29 -9.13 18.08
CA PHE A 61 9.78 -8.05 18.93
C PHE A 61 8.93 -7.91 20.18
N LEU A 62 7.62 -8.10 20.05
CA LEU A 62 6.74 -8.05 21.19
C LEU A 62 7.09 -9.13 22.22
N SER A 63 7.40 -10.34 21.73
CA SER A 63 7.75 -11.44 22.61
C SER A 63 9.06 -11.20 23.32
N GLN A 64 9.94 -10.41 22.75
CA GLN A 64 11.23 -10.06 23.32
C GLN A 64 11.16 -8.80 24.19
N GLN A 65 9.96 -8.23 24.34
CA GLN A 65 9.74 -7.00 25.10
C GLN A 65 10.53 -5.82 24.52
N GLU A 66 10.77 -5.85 23.22
CA GLU A 66 11.43 -4.77 22.52
C GLU A 66 10.36 -3.85 21.95
N TRP A 67 9.81 -3.02 22.83
CA TRP A 67 8.61 -2.25 22.51
C TRP A 67 8.79 -1.25 21.38
N ARG A 68 9.94 -0.62 21.35
CA ARG A 68 10.20 0.38 20.32
C ARG A 68 10.26 -0.25 18.94
N ASP A 69 10.95 -1.36 18.83
CA ASP A 69 11.04 -2.07 17.56
C ASP A 69 9.70 -2.66 17.17
N ALA A 70 8.95 -3.16 18.16
CA ALA A 70 7.61 -3.68 17.90
C ALA A 70 6.70 -2.59 17.35
N ALA A 71 6.73 -1.41 17.95
CA ALA A 71 5.90 -0.30 17.48
C ALA A 71 6.29 0.11 16.07
N PHE A 72 7.57 0.17 15.77
CA PHE A 72 8.04 0.55 14.46
C PHE A 72 7.56 -0.42 13.39
N ILE A 73 7.74 -1.73 13.64
CA ILE A 73 7.38 -2.70 12.63
C ILE A 73 5.86 -2.85 12.48
N LEU A 74 5.12 -2.58 13.56
CA LEU A 74 3.66 -2.57 13.48
C LEU A 74 3.20 -1.45 12.56
N HIS A 75 3.83 -0.29 12.66
CA HIS A 75 3.55 0.82 11.76
C HIS A 75 3.81 0.39 10.31
N GLN A 76 4.93 -0.29 10.07
CA GLN A 76 5.26 -0.77 8.74
C GLN A 76 4.24 -1.78 8.22
N ALA A 77 3.81 -2.70 9.07
CA ALA A 77 2.82 -3.69 8.68
C ALA A 77 1.51 -3.03 8.28
N THR A 78 1.07 -2.06 9.09
CA THR A 78 -0.18 -1.36 8.85
C THR A 78 -0.11 -0.57 7.56
N GLU A 79 1.00 0.12 7.36
CA GLU A 79 1.22 0.90 6.15
C GLU A 79 1.16 0.01 4.91
N ARG A 80 1.83 -1.13 4.97
CA ARG A 80 1.85 -2.06 3.84
C ARG A 80 0.47 -2.63 3.54
N LEU A 81 -0.34 -2.86 4.57
CA LEU A 81 -1.70 -3.34 4.35
C LEU A 81 -2.56 -2.30 3.66
N TYR A 82 -2.44 -1.04 4.07
CA TYR A 82 -3.22 0.01 3.42
C TYR A 82 -2.76 0.20 1.97
N HIS A 83 -1.46 0.16 1.71
CA HIS A 83 -1.00 0.24 0.33
C HIS A 83 -1.53 -0.93 -0.50
N CYS A 84 -1.58 -2.12 0.11
CA CYS A 84 -2.13 -3.28 -0.57
C CYS A 84 -3.60 -3.06 -0.94
N VAL A 85 -4.39 -2.57 0.02
CA VAL A 85 -5.82 -2.30 -0.24
C VAL A 85 -5.97 -1.32 -1.40
N LEU A 86 -5.21 -0.23 -1.37
CA LEU A 86 -5.32 0.79 -2.40
C LEU A 86 -4.93 0.26 -3.77
N LEU A 87 -3.85 -0.49 -3.83
CA LEU A 87 -3.39 -1.04 -5.11
C LEU A 87 -4.34 -2.07 -5.66
N VAL A 88 -4.86 -2.94 -4.81
CA VAL A 88 -5.78 -3.97 -5.27
C VAL A 88 -7.09 -3.36 -5.75
N ALA A 89 -7.57 -2.35 -5.06
CA ALA A 89 -8.87 -1.77 -5.38
C ALA A 89 -8.81 -0.71 -6.46
N THR A 90 -7.72 0.06 -6.55
CA THR A 90 -7.66 1.19 -7.47
C THR A 90 -6.47 1.19 -8.41
N PHE A 91 -5.56 0.23 -8.26
CA PHE A 91 -4.33 0.10 -9.04
C PHE A 91 -3.36 1.24 -8.81
N TYR A 92 -3.57 2.02 -7.76
CA TYR A 92 -2.69 3.12 -7.42
C TYR A 92 -2.62 3.30 -5.91
N THR A 93 -1.43 3.65 -5.42
CA THR A 93 -1.27 4.06 -4.04
C THR A 93 -0.30 5.25 -4.01
N PRO A 94 -0.59 6.27 -3.20
CA PRO A 94 0.31 7.41 -3.11
C PRO A 94 1.59 7.03 -2.38
N HIS A 95 2.66 7.73 -2.73
CA HIS A 95 3.96 7.48 -2.10
C HIS A 95 4.03 8.29 -0.80
N VAL A 96 3.31 7.85 0.20
CA VAL A 96 3.28 8.52 1.50
C VAL A 96 3.34 7.48 2.61
N HIS A 97 3.75 7.93 3.78
CA HIS A 97 3.90 7.08 4.96
C HIS A 97 2.96 7.49 6.08
N ASN A 98 2.06 8.41 5.81
CA ASN A 98 1.11 8.90 6.79
C ASN A 98 -0.06 7.94 6.91
N LEU A 99 -0.15 7.25 8.05
CA LEU A 99 -1.20 6.27 8.26
C LEU A 99 -2.59 6.88 8.25
N GLY A 100 -2.73 8.07 8.81
CA GLY A 100 -4.02 8.74 8.82
C GLY A 100 -4.54 9.00 7.42
N PHE A 101 -3.65 9.42 6.54
CA PHE A 101 -4.03 9.67 5.15
C PHE A 101 -4.38 8.36 4.44
N LEU A 102 -3.53 7.34 4.58
CA LEU A 102 -3.78 6.05 3.94
C LEU A 102 -5.07 5.42 4.44
N ARG A 103 -5.31 5.52 5.74
CA ARG A 103 -6.53 5.02 6.35
C ARG A 103 -7.75 5.69 5.75
N THR A 104 -7.71 7.01 5.64
CA THR A 104 -8.82 7.75 5.07
C THR A 104 -9.11 7.33 3.63
N GLN A 105 -8.06 7.16 2.84
CA GLN A 105 -8.24 6.74 1.46
C GLN A 105 -8.84 5.33 1.38
N ALA A 106 -8.36 4.42 2.20
CA ALA A 106 -8.87 3.05 2.19
C ALA A 106 -10.32 2.99 2.65
N GLU A 107 -10.68 3.78 3.66
CA GLU A 107 -12.06 3.80 4.17
C GLU A 107 -13.03 4.36 3.15
N ARG A 108 -12.58 5.24 2.28
CA ARG A 108 -13.43 5.74 1.20
C ARG A 108 -13.74 4.64 0.19
N ILE A 109 -12.80 3.73 -0.01
CA ILE A 109 -12.99 2.64 -0.96
C ILE A 109 -13.91 1.60 -0.37
N ASP A 110 -13.71 1.27 0.91
CA ASP A 110 -14.51 0.26 1.58
C ASP A 110 -14.87 0.74 2.99
N PRO A 111 -16.07 1.26 3.18
CA PRO A 111 -16.48 1.80 4.48
C PRO A 111 -16.43 0.78 5.62
N ARG A 112 -16.42 -0.52 5.33
CA ARG A 112 -16.30 -1.53 6.38
C ARG A 112 -14.98 -1.42 7.12
N LEU A 113 -13.97 -0.81 6.48
CA LEU A 113 -12.66 -0.65 7.11
C LEU A 113 -12.69 0.31 8.28
N THR A 114 -13.75 1.12 8.42
CA THR A 114 -13.87 2.02 9.56
C THR A 114 -14.01 1.24 10.87
N TYR A 115 -14.49 0.01 10.81
CA TYR A 115 -14.66 -0.81 12.01
C TYR A 115 -13.35 -1.44 12.49
N VAL A 116 -12.38 -1.53 11.59
CA VAL A 116 -11.09 -2.14 11.94
C VAL A 116 -10.33 -1.26 12.94
N TRP A 117 -10.49 0.04 12.80
CA TRP A 117 -9.76 1.00 13.62
C TRP A 117 -10.68 2.19 13.86
N PRO A 118 -11.57 2.09 14.83
CA PRO A 118 -12.58 3.12 15.04
C PRO A 118 -11.97 4.47 15.40
N ARG A 119 -12.60 5.52 14.93
CA ARG A 119 -12.22 6.88 15.29
C ARG A 119 -12.97 7.26 16.57
N GLU A 120 -12.33 8.06 17.36
CA GLU A 120 -12.98 8.54 18.57
C GLU A 120 -13.90 9.70 18.27
#